data_54dd4d0623e0d18d81a0e88c1a6016ca
#
_entry.id   54dd4d0623e0d18d81a0e88c1a6016ca
#
_cell.length_a   1.000
_cell.length_b   1.000
_cell.length_c   1.000
_cell.angle_alpha   90.00
_cell.angle_beta   90.00
_cell.angle_gamma   90.00
#
_symmetry.space_group_name_H-M   'P 1'
#
loop_
_entity.id
_entity.type
_entity.pdbx_description
1 polymer ?
#
loop_
_entity_poly.entity_id
_entity_poly.type
_entity_poly.pdbx_seq_one_letter_code
_entity_poly.pdbx_strand_id
1 'polypeptide(L)'
;VATVLCTRWFHQYGPTVSTVALTVIILIFGEISPKSLAKENAERWALFATPLLRILMVLFTPANFLFGQWKLLLGRLFRKKDDEGITEEELVGMVDQAETEGGLDSHESDLIRNAIEFNDMEVSEILTPRVDLTAIEEDDSMEALAALFAESGFSRIPVYHETIDNIVGVIHEKDFYAAYCRGVKRLSELKGSVLYTTETARISDLLRQLQQNKVHMAV
;
A
#
# COMPACT_ATOMS: atom_id res chain seq x y z
N VAL A 1 54.76 -14.55 -2.29
CA VAL A 1 55.40 -15.51 -1.36
C VAL A 1 54.72 -16.84 -1.39
N ALA A 2 53.38 -16.95 -1.19
CA ALA A 2 52.66 -18.19 -1.20
C ALA A 2 52.78 -18.96 -2.53
N THR A 3 52.68 -18.23 -3.65
CA THR A 3 52.82 -18.79 -5.00
C THR A 3 54.21 -19.40 -5.20
N VAL A 4 55.28 -18.76 -4.74
CA VAL A 4 56.64 -19.23 -4.85
C VAL A 4 56.85 -20.53 -4.03
N LEU A 5 56.26 -20.58 -2.81
CA LEU A 5 56.30 -21.81 -1.99
C LEU A 5 55.55 -22.96 -2.66
N CYS A 6 54.35 -22.72 -3.19
CA CYS A 6 53.57 -23.75 -3.90
C CYS A 6 54.26 -24.24 -5.17
N THR A 7 54.92 -23.36 -5.93
CA THR A 7 55.66 -23.73 -7.14
C THR A 7 56.86 -24.63 -6.81
N ARG A 8 57.49 -24.40 -5.66
CA ARG A 8 58.60 -25.21 -5.20
C ARG A 8 58.20 -26.65 -4.83
N TRP A 9 56.94 -26.87 -4.40
CA TRP A 9 56.41 -28.17 -4.01
C TRP A 9 55.63 -28.85 -5.13
N PHE A 10 54.87 -28.13 -5.92
CA PHE A 10 53.94 -28.64 -6.95
C PHE A 10 54.38 -28.34 -8.40
N HIS A 11 55.59 -27.84 -8.58
CA HIS A 11 56.17 -27.55 -9.90
C HIS A 11 55.21 -26.73 -10.79
N GLN A 12 54.81 -27.27 -11.94
CA GLN A 12 53.97 -26.54 -12.89
C GLN A 12 52.51 -26.26 -12.44
N TYR A 13 52.00 -26.98 -11.40
CA TYR A 13 50.69 -26.71 -10.81
C TYR A 13 50.71 -25.73 -9.63
N GLY A 14 51.91 -25.29 -9.22
CA GLY A 14 52.10 -24.41 -8.08
C GLY A 14 51.27 -23.13 -8.08
N PRO A 15 51.16 -22.37 -9.21
CA PRO A 15 50.32 -21.17 -9.28
C PRO A 15 48.84 -21.46 -9.05
N THR A 16 48.31 -22.52 -9.69
CA THR A 16 46.90 -22.90 -9.56
C THR A 16 46.56 -23.34 -8.14
N VAL A 17 47.41 -24.20 -7.54
CA VAL A 17 47.24 -24.65 -6.16
C VAL A 17 47.29 -23.48 -5.18
N SER A 18 48.25 -22.56 -5.37
CA SER A 18 48.37 -21.37 -4.53
C SER A 18 47.12 -20.47 -4.62
N THR A 19 46.62 -20.27 -5.83
CA THR A 19 45.40 -19.43 -6.04
C THR A 19 44.18 -20.05 -5.35
N VAL A 20 43.93 -21.34 -5.57
CA VAL A 20 42.80 -22.03 -4.94
C VAL A 20 42.92 -22.03 -3.41
N ALA A 21 44.11 -22.38 -2.87
CA ALA A 21 44.33 -22.41 -1.44
C ALA A 21 44.16 -21.03 -0.79
N LEU A 22 44.73 -19.98 -1.40
CA LEU A 22 44.58 -18.61 -0.91
C LEU A 22 43.13 -18.14 -1.01
N THR A 23 42.43 -18.44 -2.11
CA THR A 23 41.03 -18.10 -2.25
C THR A 23 40.19 -18.72 -1.13
N VAL A 24 40.34 -19.99 -0.88
CA VAL A 24 39.62 -20.70 0.20
C VAL A 24 39.95 -20.11 1.58
N ILE A 25 41.21 -19.87 1.86
CA ILE A 25 41.64 -19.27 3.15
C ILE A 25 41.04 -17.86 3.31
N ILE A 26 41.13 -17.01 2.29
CA ILE A 26 40.59 -15.66 2.33
C ILE A 26 39.06 -15.70 2.48
N LEU A 27 38.39 -16.61 1.76
CA LEU A 27 36.96 -16.75 1.82
C LEU A 27 36.48 -17.18 3.21
N ILE A 28 37.15 -18.17 3.82
CA ILE A 28 36.78 -18.66 5.16
C ILE A 28 37.12 -17.60 6.23
N PHE A 29 38.36 -17.13 6.27
CA PHE A 29 38.85 -16.30 7.39
C PHE A 29 38.63 -14.79 7.15
N GLY A 30 38.58 -14.34 5.91
CA GLY A 30 38.41 -12.94 5.58
C GLY A 30 36.96 -12.51 5.31
N GLU A 31 36.09 -13.46 4.93
CA GLU A 31 34.73 -13.13 4.56
C GLU A 31 33.67 -13.87 5.39
N ILE A 32 33.66 -15.21 5.35
CA ILE A 32 32.58 -15.99 5.98
C ILE A 32 32.64 -15.91 7.51
N SER A 33 33.80 -16.19 8.12
CA SER A 33 33.91 -16.21 9.59
C SER A 33 33.66 -14.87 10.26
N PRO A 34 34.18 -13.72 9.78
CA PRO A 34 33.91 -12.42 10.39
C PRO A 34 32.42 -12.03 10.25
N LYS A 35 31.80 -12.32 9.10
CA LYS A 35 30.38 -12.02 8.88
C LYS A 35 29.49 -12.86 9.79
N SER A 36 29.77 -14.17 9.93
CA SER A 36 29.01 -15.09 10.79
C SER A 36 29.12 -14.66 12.26
N LEU A 37 30.34 -14.42 12.74
CA LEU A 37 30.58 -13.98 14.12
C LEU A 37 29.90 -12.62 14.43
N ALA A 38 29.94 -11.70 13.47
CA ALA A 38 29.29 -10.41 13.63
C ALA A 38 27.75 -10.56 13.67
N LYS A 39 27.19 -11.48 12.90
CA LYS A 39 25.75 -11.75 12.88
C LYS A 39 25.26 -12.42 14.17
N GLU A 40 26.02 -13.38 14.70
CA GLU A 40 25.67 -14.08 15.95
C GLU A 40 25.78 -13.18 17.20
N ASN A 41 26.73 -12.24 17.21
CA ASN A 41 27.00 -11.39 18.36
C ASN A 41 26.98 -9.91 17.98
N ALA A 42 25.97 -9.49 17.22
CA ALA A 42 25.88 -8.15 16.63
C ALA A 42 26.05 -7.03 17.65
N GLU A 43 25.44 -7.15 18.83
CA GLU A 43 25.51 -6.16 19.90
C GLU A 43 26.92 -5.99 20.47
N ARG A 44 27.63 -7.09 20.74
CA ARG A 44 29.01 -7.04 21.24
C ARG A 44 29.98 -6.46 20.22
N TRP A 45 29.81 -6.85 18.94
CA TRP A 45 30.61 -6.29 17.85
C TRP A 45 30.33 -4.81 17.63
N ALA A 46 29.07 -4.38 17.73
CA ALA A 46 28.71 -2.97 17.67
C ALA A 46 29.38 -2.15 18.80
N LEU A 47 29.32 -2.66 20.03
CA LEU A 47 29.98 -1.99 21.18
C LEU A 47 31.50 -1.91 21.01
N PHE A 48 32.14 -2.98 20.52
CA PHE A 48 33.58 -3.01 20.26
C PHE A 48 33.99 -2.06 19.12
N ALA A 49 33.19 -2.00 18.05
CA ALA A 49 33.44 -1.12 16.89
C ALA A 49 33.13 0.37 17.16
N THR A 50 32.24 0.64 18.13
CA THR A 50 31.75 2.00 18.43
C THR A 50 32.88 3.02 18.66
N PRO A 51 33.92 2.78 19.49
CA PRO A 51 34.95 3.75 19.70
C PRO A 51 35.77 4.05 18.42
N LEU A 52 36.03 3.00 17.62
CA LEU A 52 36.73 3.18 16.34
C LEU A 52 35.88 3.98 15.34
N LEU A 53 34.59 3.66 15.23
CA LEU A 53 33.66 4.40 14.38
C LEU A 53 33.51 5.86 14.83
N ARG A 54 33.50 6.13 16.14
CA ARG A 54 33.44 7.48 16.68
C ARG A 54 34.67 8.30 16.27
N ILE A 55 35.86 7.71 16.35
CA ILE A 55 37.11 8.36 15.90
C ILE A 55 37.02 8.68 14.39
N LEU A 56 36.56 7.70 13.58
CA LEU A 56 36.38 7.90 12.15
C LEU A 56 35.35 8.99 11.84
N MET A 57 34.20 8.99 12.53
CA MET A 57 33.19 10.04 12.36
C MET A 57 33.75 11.43 12.65
N VAL A 58 34.50 11.61 13.74
CA VAL A 58 35.14 12.89 14.08
C VAL A 58 36.15 13.29 13.01
N LEU A 59 36.96 12.34 12.53
CA LEU A 59 37.96 12.59 11.48
C LEU A 59 37.31 12.99 10.16
N PHE A 60 36.16 12.40 9.81
CA PHE A 60 35.43 12.70 8.57
C PHE A 60 34.41 13.86 8.70
N THR A 61 34.19 14.39 9.91
CA THR A 61 33.25 15.51 10.13
C THR A 61 33.56 16.71 9.24
N PRO A 62 34.85 17.21 9.09
CA PRO A 62 35.12 18.33 8.23
C PRO A 62 34.85 18.02 6.74
N ALA A 63 35.13 16.80 6.30
CA ALA A 63 34.82 16.38 4.94
C ALA A 63 33.30 16.32 4.69
N ASN A 64 32.56 15.75 5.63
CA ASN A 64 31.10 15.69 5.55
C ASN A 64 30.45 17.09 5.55
N PHE A 65 31.00 18.02 6.35
CA PHE A 65 30.55 19.41 6.32
C PHE A 65 30.78 20.05 4.95
N LEU A 66 31.94 19.84 4.35
CA LEU A 66 32.27 20.36 3.02
C LEU A 66 31.31 19.76 1.95
N PHE A 67 31.10 18.46 1.97
CA PHE A 67 30.14 17.80 1.06
C PHE A 67 28.69 18.25 1.30
N GLY A 68 28.30 18.51 2.54
CA GLY A 68 26.99 19.08 2.88
C GLY A 68 26.79 20.47 2.26
N GLN A 69 27.80 21.36 2.37
CA GLN A 69 27.75 22.67 1.71
C GLN A 69 27.73 22.57 0.19
N TRP A 70 28.48 21.62 -0.37
CA TRP A 70 28.49 21.35 -1.81
C TRP A 70 27.11 20.84 -2.29
N LYS A 71 26.46 19.89 -1.54
CA LYS A 71 25.10 19.42 -1.83
C LYS A 71 24.09 20.56 -1.81
N LEU A 72 24.17 21.46 -0.81
CA LEU A 72 23.31 22.65 -0.73
C LEU A 72 23.49 23.59 -1.92
N LEU A 73 24.73 23.79 -2.36
CA LEU A 73 25.04 24.62 -3.53
C LEU A 73 24.47 23.99 -4.82
N LEU A 74 24.70 22.71 -5.01
CA LEU A 74 24.13 21.95 -6.14
C LEU A 74 22.59 21.91 -6.08
N GLY A 75 21.99 21.73 -4.92
CA GLY A 75 20.53 21.73 -4.73
C GLY A 75 19.90 23.10 -5.07
N ARG A 76 20.62 24.21 -4.85
CA ARG A 76 20.18 25.54 -5.30
C ARG A 76 20.28 25.72 -6.80
N LEU A 77 21.26 25.09 -7.46
CA LEU A 77 21.47 25.17 -8.90
C LEU A 77 20.54 24.23 -9.68
N PHE A 78 20.30 23.03 -9.14
CA PHE A 78 19.40 22.02 -9.68
C PHE A 78 18.17 21.91 -8.78
N ARG A 79 17.32 22.93 -8.78
CA ARG A 79 16.09 22.99 -7.98
C ARG A 79 15.10 21.89 -8.43
N LYS A 80 15.42 20.65 -8.08
CA LYS A 80 14.47 19.56 -8.07
C LYS A 80 13.76 19.64 -6.72
N LYS A 81 12.48 19.86 -6.77
CA LYS A 81 11.59 19.80 -5.63
C LYS A 81 11.49 18.30 -5.27
N ASP A 82 12.52 17.77 -4.63
CA ASP A 82 12.39 16.48 -3.97
C ASP A 82 11.54 16.77 -2.74
N ASP A 83 10.27 16.44 -2.84
CA ASP A 83 9.43 16.22 -1.66
C ASP A 83 10.12 15.06 -0.92
N GLU A 84 10.86 15.40 0.15
CA GLU A 84 11.48 14.41 1.05
C GLU A 84 10.40 13.72 1.92
N GLY A 85 9.21 13.53 1.40
CA GLY A 85 8.17 12.70 2.00
C GLY A 85 8.50 11.22 1.75
N ILE A 86 8.25 10.39 2.74
CA ILE A 86 8.26 8.93 2.56
C ILE A 86 7.26 8.60 1.46
N THR A 87 7.69 7.89 0.41
CA THR A 87 6.79 7.47 -0.67
C THR A 87 5.91 6.30 -0.20
N GLU A 88 4.83 6.05 -0.92
CA GLU A 88 3.95 4.93 -0.60
C GLU A 88 4.66 3.59 -0.73
N GLU A 89 5.53 3.45 -1.74
CA GLU A 89 6.36 2.26 -1.91
C GLU A 89 7.32 2.06 -0.72
N GLU A 90 7.89 3.14 -0.18
CA GLU A 90 8.73 3.07 1.02
C GLU A 90 7.93 2.66 2.26
N LEU A 91 6.68 3.16 2.39
CA LEU A 91 5.79 2.75 3.49
C LEU A 91 5.42 1.28 3.39
N VAL A 92 5.03 0.79 2.22
CA VAL A 92 4.75 -0.64 1.98
C VAL A 92 5.99 -1.48 2.28
N GLY A 93 7.17 -1.06 1.83
CA GLY A 93 8.43 -1.74 2.13
C GLY A 93 8.75 -1.84 3.63
N MET A 94 8.41 -0.80 4.42
CA MET A 94 8.55 -0.84 5.89
C MET A 94 7.57 -1.83 6.53
N VAL A 95 6.34 -1.95 6.01
CA VAL A 95 5.34 -2.92 6.48
C VAL A 95 5.83 -4.35 6.20
N ASP A 96 6.33 -4.62 4.99
CA ASP A 96 6.88 -5.93 4.60
C ASP A 96 8.07 -6.33 5.47
N GLN A 97 8.93 -5.38 5.80
CA GLN A 97 10.05 -5.62 6.71
C GLN A 97 9.56 -5.94 8.13
N ALA A 98 8.59 -5.19 8.66
CA ALA A 98 8.03 -5.42 9.99
C ALA A 98 7.35 -6.79 10.08
N GLU A 99 6.66 -7.25 9.03
CA GLU A 99 6.09 -8.59 8.93
C GLU A 99 7.19 -9.66 8.95
N THR A 100 8.24 -9.48 8.16
CA THR A 100 9.37 -10.44 8.09
C THR A 100 10.13 -10.55 9.41
N GLU A 101 10.26 -9.45 10.15
CA GLU A 101 10.92 -9.38 11.44
C GLU A 101 10.01 -9.85 12.61
N GLY A 102 8.74 -10.15 12.34
CA GLY A 102 7.76 -10.63 13.32
C GLY A 102 7.17 -9.53 14.21
N GLY A 103 7.30 -8.28 13.80
CA GLY A 103 6.70 -7.11 14.47
C GLY A 103 5.22 -6.90 14.13
N LEU A 104 4.78 -7.42 12.97
CA LEU A 104 3.39 -7.43 12.52
C LEU A 104 3.01 -8.85 12.10
N ASP A 105 1.75 -9.23 12.29
CA ASP A 105 1.23 -10.43 11.66
C ASP A 105 0.77 -10.16 10.21
N SER A 106 0.50 -11.23 9.44
CA SER A 106 0.11 -11.08 8.03
C SER A 106 -1.21 -10.32 7.85
N HIS A 107 -2.15 -10.49 8.79
CA HIS A 107 -3.45 -9.81 8.75
C HIS A 107 -3.29 -8.30 9.02
N GLU A 108 -2.45 -7.94 9.98
CA GLU A 108 -2.13 -6.53 10.28
C GLU A 108 -1.42 -5.86 9.10
N SER A 109 -0.47 -6.55 8.49
CA SER A 109 0.23 -6.09 7.28
C SER A 109 -0.71 -5.85 6.12
N ASP A 110 -1.64 -6.78 5.86
CA ASP A 110 -2.65 -6.64 4.80
C ASP A 110 -3.60 -5.47 5.06
N LEU A 111 -4.02 -5.24 6.30
CA LEU A 111 -4.85 -4.08 6.65
C LEU A 111 -4.15 -2.76 6.37
N ILE A 112 -2.86 -2.67 6.68
CA ILE A 112 -2.08 -1.44 6.44
C ILE A 112 -1.88 -1.22 4.94
N ARG A 113 -1.52 -2.26 4.17
CA ARG A 113 -1.39 -2.17 2.69
C ARG A 113 -2.70 -1.72 2.06
N ASN A 114 -3.81 -2.38 2.40
CA ASN A 114 -5.14 -2.02 1.89
C ASN A 114 -5.54 -0.58 2.25
N ALA A 115 -5.14 -0.08 3.44
CA ALA A 115 -5.40 1.30 3.83
C ALA A 115 -4.58 2.32 3.02
N ILE A 116 -3.35 1.97 2.63
CA ILE A 116 -2.51 2.81 1.76
C ILE A 116 -3.11 2.84 0.35
N GLU A 117 -3.38 1.67 -0.25
CA GLU A 117 -3.95 1.54 -1.59
C GLU A 117 -5.33 2.21 -1.71
N PHE A 118 -6.15 2.10 -0.67
CA PHE A 118 -7.49 2.70 -0.63
C PHE A 118 -7.50 4.21 -0.90
N ASN A 119 -6.45 4.90 -0.52
CA ASN A 119 -6.37 6.35 -0.70
C ASN A 119 -6.23 6.75 -2.17
N ASP A 120 -5.59 5.93 -2.98
CA ASP A 120 -5.34 6.22 -4.39
C ASP A 120 -6.31 5.56 -5.36
N MET A 121 -7.10 4.59 -4.87
CA MET A 121 -8.09 3.85 -5.66
C MET A 121 -9.22 4.77 -6.15
N GLU A 122 -9.60 4.63 -7.41
CA GLU A 122 -10.70 5.38 -8.01
C GLU A 122 -12.05 4.63 -7.91
N VAL A 123 -13.14 5.37 -7.97
CA VAL A 123 -14.51 4.82 -7.98
C VAL A 123 -14.71 3.86 -9.16
N SER A 124 -14.08 4.13 -10.31
CA SER A 124 -14.10 3.25 -11.50
C SER A 124 -13.70 1.80 -11.22
N GLU A 125 -12.88 1.57 -10.20
CA GLU A 125 -12.36 0.24 -9.86
C GLU A 125 -13.36 -0.61 -9.05
N ILE A 126 -14.34 0.03 -8.38
CA ILE A 126 -15.27 -0.65 -7.47
C ILE A 126 -16.74 -0.47 -7.83
N LEU A 127 -17.06 0.41 -8.79
CA LEU A 127 -18.46 0.70 -9.15
C LEU A 127 -19.15 -0.54 -9.73
N THR A 128 -20.44 -0.66 -9.48
CA THR A 128 -21.31 -1.64 -10.16
C THR A 128 -21.65 -1.09 -11.55
N PRO A 129 -21.25 -1.79 -12.64
CA PRO A 129 -21.58 -1.36 -13.99
C PRO A 129 -23.07 -1.28 -14.24
N ARG A 130 -23.47 -0.37 -15.15
CA ARG A 130 -24.88 -0.18 -15.55
C ARG A 130 -25.62 -1.47 -15.90
N VAL A 131 -24.94 -2.39 -16.56
CA VAL A 131 -25.52 -3.67 -17.02
C VAL A 131 -25.89 -4.61 -15.87
N ASP A 132 -25.24 -4.42 -14.71
CA ASP A 132 -25.46 -5.24 -13.51
C ASP A 132 -26.30 -4.51 -12.45
N LEU A 133 -26.76 -3.29 -12.76
CA LEU A 133 -27.53 -2.48 -11.83
C LEU A 133 -28.98 -2.98 -11.75
N THR A 134 -29.41 -3.33 -10.55
CA THR A 134 -30.82 -3.59 -10.23
C THR A 134 -31.48 -2.29 -9.79
N ALA A 135 -32.40 -1.78 -10.59
CA ALA A 135 -33.11 -0.53 -10.35
C ALA A 135 -34.58 -0.66 -10.73
N ILE A 136 -35.41 0.29 -10.33
CA ILE A 136 -36.85 0.34 -10.64
C ILE A 136 -37.24 1.69 -11.23
N GLU A 137 -38.24 1.71 -12.13
CA GLU A 137 -38.78 2.96 -12.67
C GLU A 137 -39.67 3.67 -11.65
N GLU A 138 -39.64 5.01 -11.63
CA GLU A 138 -40.38 5.82 -10.67
C GLU A 138 -41.91 5.59 -10.75
N ASP A 139 -42.41 5.28 -11.94
CA ASP A 139 -43.84 5.06 -12.22
C ASP A 139 -44.29 3.60 -12.06
N ASP A 140 -43.38 2.70 -11.69
CA ASP A 140 -43.69 1.31 -11.39
C ASP A 140 -44.58 1.17 -10.15
N SER A 141 -45.23 -0.01 -10.03
CA SER A 141 -46.12 -0.30 -8.92
C SER A 141 -45.37 -0.66 -7.64
N MET A 142 -46.04 -0.47 -6.50
CA MET A 142 -45.52 -0.91 -5.19
C MET A 142 -45.30 -2.42 -5.14
N GLU A 143 -46.16 -3.19 -5.84
CA GLU A 143 -46.07 -4.65 -5.94
C GLU A 143 -44.83 -5.08 -6.74
N ALA A 144 -44.47 -4.35 -7.80
CA ALA A 144 -43.26 -4.61 -8.58
C ALA A 144 -42.02 -4.40 -7.72
N LEU A 145 -41.97 -3.32 -6.92
CA LEU A 145 -40.85 -3.09 -6.01
C LEU A 145 -40.78 -4.12 -4.88
N ALA A 146 -41.96 -4.58 -4.36
CA ALA A 146 -41.98 -5.66 -3.36
C ALA A 146 -41.39 -6.96 -3.92
N ALA A 147 -41.74 -7.32 -5.15
CA ALA A 147 -41.19 -8.47 -5.83
C ALA A 147 -39.71 -8.34 -6.06
N LEU A 148 -39.24 -7.14 -6.49
CA LEU A 148 -37.83 -6.86 -6.75
C LEU A 148 -36.97 -6.94 -5.47
N PHE A 149 -37.45 -6.45 -4.32
CA PHE A 149 -36.78 -6.63 -3.03
C PHE A 149 -36.70 -8.10 -2.63
N ALA A 150 -37.81 -8.87 -2.79
CA ALA A 150 -37.85 -10.27 -2.42
C ALA A 150 -36.93 -11.14 -3.31
N GLU A 151 -36.80 -10.80 -4.59
CA GLU A 151 -35.98 -11.54 -5.55
C GLU A 151 -34.49 -11.19 -5.45
N SER A 152 -34.19 -9.91 -5.35
CA SER A 152 -32.80 -9.42 -5.34
C SER A 152 -32.10 -9.58 -3.99
N GLY A 153 -32.85 -9.51 -2.88
CA GLY A 153 -32.32 -9.50 -1.52
C GLY A 153 -31.55 -8.21 -1.16
N PHE A 154 -31.62 -7.18 -1.99
CA PHE A 154 -30.95 -5.92 -1.74
C PHE A 154 -31.71 -5.07 -0.71
N SER A 155 -31.00 -4.39 0.16
CA SER A 155 -31.59 -3.46 1.14
C SER A 155 -31.89 -2.07 0.57
N ARG A 156 -31.40 -1.77 -0.64
CA ARG A 156 -31.54 -0.46 -1.32
C ARG A 156 -31.66 -0.70 -2.80
N ILE A 157 -32.67 -0.06 -3.42
CA ILE A 157 -32.88 -0.11 -4.86
C ILE A 157 -32.90 1.33 -5.40
N PRO A 158 -32.04 1.66 -6.37
CA PRO A 158 -32.11 2.92 -7.12
C PRO A 158 -33.41 3.05 -7.88
N VAL A 159 -33.92 4.27 -7.94
CA VAL A 159 -35.10 4.65 -8.72
C VAL A 159 -34.66 5.53 -9.88
N TYR A 160 -35.06 5.15 -11.08
CA TYR A 160 -34.77 5.96 -12.28
C TYR A 160 -36.04 6.55 -12.87
N HIS A 161 -35.88 7.58 -13.69
CA HIS A 161 -36.96 8.23 -14.45
C HIS A 161 -36.69 8.11 -15.94
N GLU A 162 -37.62 7.53 -16.70
CA GLU A 162 -37.56 7.22 -18.14
C GLU A 162 -36.40 6.31 -18.55
N THR A 163 -35.18 6.60 -18.14
CA THR A 163 -34.01 5.81 -18.49
C THR A 163 -33.16 5.48 -17.27
N ILE A 164 -32.53 4.33 -17.26
CA ILE A 164 -31.66 3.87 -16.16
C ILE A 164 -30.46 4.80 -15.91
N ASP A 165 -30.14 5.66 -16.88
CA ASP A 165 -29.09 6.68 -16.73
C ASP A 165 -29.55 7.91 -15.90
N ASN A 166 -30.85 8.02 -15.66
CA ASN A 166 -31.42 9.13 -14.89
C ASN A 166 -31.91 8.61 -13.53
N ILE A 167 -31.00 8.30 -12.64
CA ILE A 167 -31.34 7.89 -11.27
C ILE A 167 -31.81 9.12 -10.49
N VAL A 168 -33.04 9.08 -9.96
CA VAL A 168 -33.69 10.20 -9.25
C VAL A 168 -33.83 9.98 -7.76
N GLY A 169 -33.46 8.80 -7.25
CA GLY A 169 -33.57 8.49 -5.83
C GLY A 169 -33.13 7.07 -5.51
N VAL A 170 -33.17 6.75 -4.21
CA VAL A 170 -32.96 5.40 -3.68
C VAL A 170 -34.07 5.09 -2.69
N ILE A 171 -34.64 3.91 -2.76
CA ILE A 171 -35.63 3.43 -1.78
C ILE A 171 -34.97 2.37 -0.90
N HIS A 172 -35.11 2.54 0.41
CA HIS A 172 -34.68 1.54 1.40
C HIS A 172 -35.79 0.54 1.66
N GLU A 173 -35.45 -0.74 1.68
CA GLU A 173 -36.37 -1.85 1.92
C GLU A 173 -37.25 -1.64 3.16
N LYS A 174 -36.64 -1.28 4.30
CA LYS A 174 -37.37 -1.06 5.55
C LYS A 174 -38.40 0.08 5.45
N ASP A 175 -38.03 1.19 4.78
CA ASP A 175 -38.91 2.34 4.62
C ASP A 175 -40.03 2.04 3.64
N PHE A 176 -39.72 1.24 2.60
CA PHE A 176 -40.71 0.71 1.67
C PHE A 176 -41.77 -0.13 2.38
N TYR A 177 -41.38 -1.18 3.14
CA TYR A 177 -42.35 -2.04 3.82
C TYR A 177 -43.15 -1.29 4.88
N ALA A 178 -42.56 -0.34 5.59
CA ALA A 178 -43.26 0.51 6.51
C ALA A 178 -44.33 1.40 5.83
N ALA A 179 -44.05 1.88 4.62
CA ALA A 179 -44.99 2.67 3.84
C ALA A 179 -46.04 1.81 3.14
N TYR A 180 -45.64 0.64 2.64
CA TYR A 180 -46.53 -0.33 2.04
C TYR A 180 -47.63 -0.78 3.01
N CYS A 181 -47.29 -1.09 4.27
CA CYS A 181 -48.23 -1.40 5.33
C CYS A 181 -49.17 -0.22 5.67
N ARG A 182 -48.76 1.03 5.45
CA ARG A 182 -49.58 2.24 5.65
C ARG A 182 -50.47 2.57 4.47
N GLY A 183 -50.36 1.82 3.33
CA GLY A 183 -51.14 2.02 2.14
C GLY A 183 -50.68 3.14 1.22
N VAL A 184 -49.42 3.54 1.30
CA VAL A 184 -48.80 4.42 0.32
C VAL A 184 -48.79 3.76 -1.04
N LYS A 185 -49.10 4.52 -2.10
CA LYS A 185 -49.34 3.95 -3.44
C LYS A 185 -48.32 4.38 -4.49
N ARG A 186 -47.43 5.32 -4.18
CA ARG A 186 -46.49 5.90 -5.16
C ARG A 186 -45.06 5.75 -4.67
N LEU A 187 -44.16 5.28 -5.53
CA LEU A 187 -42.74 5.15 -5.25
C LEU A 187 -42.06 6.51 -5.08
N SER A 188 -42.55 7.53 -5.81
CA SER A 188 -42.03 8.91 -5.73
C SER A 188 -42.09 9.53 -4.33
N GLU A 189 -43.01 9.06 -3.47
CA GLU A 189 -43.13 9.51 -2.08
C GLU A 189 -42.10 8.91 -1.14
N LEU A 190 -41.41 7.84 -1.56
CA LEU A 190 -40.50 7.05 -0.75
C LEU A 190 -39.01 7.26 -1.08
N LYS A 191 -38.74 7.88 -2.22
CA LYS A 191 -37.37 8.07 -2.70
C LYS A 191 -36.58 8.99 -1.78
N GLY A 192 -35.46 8.48 -1.28
CA GLY A 192 -34.45 9.26 -0.58
C GLY A 192 -33.53 9.97 -1.54
N SER A 193 -32.75 10.95 -1.02
CA SER A 193 -31.74 11.65 -1.80
C SER A 193 -30.61 10.73 -2.24
N VAL A 194 -30.05 11.01 -3.41
CA VAL A 194 -28.89 10.31 -3.97
C VAL A 194 -27.67 11.23 -3.88
N LEU A 195 -26.53 10.66 -3.52
CA LEU A 195 -25.24 11.30 -3.68
C LEU A 195 -24.70 10.95 -5.07
N TYR A 196 -24.30 11.96 -5.84
CA TYR A 196 -23.67 11.75 -7.14
C TYR A 196 -22.16 11.91 -7.04
N THR A 197 -21.43 11.07 -7.78
CA THR A 197 -19.97 11.12 -7.86
C THR A 197 -19.52 10.90 -9.30
N THR A 198 -18.24 10.99 -9.56
CA THR A 198 -17.64 10.66 -10.85
C THR A 198 -16.81 9.39 -10.73
N GLU A 199 -16.65 8.65 -11.81
CA GLU A 199 -15.83 7.44 -11.84
C GLU A 199 -14.34 7.70 -11.52
N THR A 200 -13.86 8.92 -11.77
CA THR A 200 -12.49 9.36 -11.47
C THR A 200 -12.30 9.92 -10.06
N ALA A 201 -13.36 9.94 -9.25
CA ALA A 201 -13.25 10.39 -7.86
C ALA A 201 -12.51 9.34 -7.03
N ARG A 202 -11.74 9.80 -6.03
CA ARG A 202 -11.07 8.89 -5.09
C ARG A 202 -12.08 8.27 -4.14
N ILE A 203 -11.92 6.97 -3.89
CA ILE A 203 -12.80 6.22 -2.97
C ILE A 203 -12.77 6.82 -1.56
N SER A 204 -11.58 7.24 -1.10
CA SER A 204 -11.40 7.86 0.22
C SER A 204 -12.25 9.14 0.39
N ASP A 205 -12.35 9.96 -0.64
CA ASP A 205 -13.18 11.18 -0.63
C ASP A 205 -14.67 10.83 -0.71
N LEU A 206 -15.03 9.86 -1.55
CA LEU A 206 -16.40 9.35 -1.62
C LEU A 206 -16.87 8.78 -0.28
N LEU A 207 -16.05 7.96 0.37
CA LEU A 207 -16.38 7.39 1.68
C LEU A 207 -16.64 8.49 2.71
N ARG A 208 -15.80 9.53 2.73
CA ARG A 208 -16.00 10.69 3.62
C ARG A 208 -17.33 11.40 3.35
N GLN A 209 -17.69 11.60 2.08
CA GLN A 209 -18.97 12.21 1.70
C GLN A 209 -20.17 11.33 2.11
N LEU A 210 -20.09 10.01 1.89
CA LEU A 210 -21.12 9.05 2.32
C LEU A 210 -21.33 9.12 3.84
N GLN A 211 -20.24 9.13 4.62
CA GLN A 211 -20.30 9.21 6.07
C GLN A 211 -20.89 10.55 6.57
N GLN A 212 -20.46 11.67 5.99
CA GLN A 212 -20.96 13.01 6.34
C GLN A 212 -22.46 13.17 6.05
N ASN A 213 -22.90 12.67 4.90
CA ASN A 213 -24.30 12.73 4.49
C ASN A 213 -25.15 11.60 5.10
N LYS A 214 -24.53 10.66 5.84
CA LYS A 214 -25.20 9.47 6.43
C LYS A 214 -25.94 8.64 5.39
N VAL A 215 -25.44 8.59 4.16
CA VAL A 215 -25.94 7.75 3.08
C VAL A 215 -24.99 6.61 2.82
N HIS A 216 -25.49 5.53 2.20
CA HIS A 216 -24.72 4.30 2.01
C HIS A 216 -24.59 3.91 0.52
N MET A 217 -25.04 4.78 -0.37
CA MET A 217 -25.00 4.57 -1.82
C MET A 217 -24.73 5.93 -2.50
N ALA A 218 -23.93 5.89 -3.55
CA ALA A 218 -23.73 6.99 -4.49
C ALA A 218 -23.94 6.47 -5.91
N VAL A 219 -24.24 7.36 -6.84
CA VAL A 219 -24.43 7.09 -8.26
C VAL A 219 -23.51 7.98 -9.09
#